data_4d5a35bb4568df368ef3fe5996c188c2
#
_entry.id   4d5a35bb4568df368ef3fe5996c188c2
#
_cell.length_a   1.000
_cell.length_b   1.000
_cell.length_c   1.000
_cell.angle_alpha   90.00
_cell.angle_beta   90.00
_cell.angle_gamma   90.00
#
_symmetry.space_group_name_H-M   'P 1'
#
loop_
_entity.id
_entity.type
_entity.pdbx_description
1 polymer ?
#
loop_
_entity_poly.entity_id
_entity_poly.type
_entity_poly.pdbx_seq_one_letter_code
_entity_poly.pdbx_strand_id
1 'polypeptide(L)'
;MSALAASLGVTTARVRASQPARGAPGSIQTVLGPAVPETLGPTLIHEHLLVDFVGAATVSRSRYDGDQVFARALPFLEQARAQGLHTLVECTPAWLGRDPALLRRLSQASGVAIVTNTGFYGAADDKFVPAHAYKQSAVELSLGWIDEAKDGIEGTGIRPGFMKIGVDAGRLSDIDAKLVRAAAHTHQATGLRIHSHTGDGVAAIAQLDLLGSLGIQAGAFVWVHAQNEKNRDLHVAAARRGAWVEFDGVSDESLDEHVSLVLHMRAQGLLDRVLVSHDAGWYHVGEPNGGTFRPFTTMFERFLPRLRRTGLSAAEERQLIVDNPRAVLVPAVTL
;
A
#
# COMPACT_ATOMS: atom_id res chain seq x y z
N MET A 1 4.73 -16.31 75.52
CA MET A 1 3.75 -16.27 74.40
C MET A 1 4.35 -15.42 73.28
N SER A 2 4.98 -16.07 72.31
CA SER A 2 5.61 -15.39 71.18
C SER A 2 4.71 -15.56 69.97
N ALA A 3 4.29 -14.41 69.34
CA ALA A 3 3.51 -14.39 68.12
C ALA A 3 4.46 -14.33 66.90
N LEU A 4 4.41 -15.37 66.09
CA LEU A 4 5.05 -15.37 64.76
C LEU A 4 4.17 -14.59 63.79
N ALA A 5 4.72 -13.53 63.16
CA ALA A 5 4.11 -12.86 62.02
C ALA A 5 4.63 -13.51 60.74
N ALA A 6 3.72 -14.11 59.94
CA ALA A 6 4.02 -14.63 58.63
C ALA A 6 3.82 -13.53 57.57
N SER A 7 4.89 -13.14 56.86
CA SER A 7 4.83 -12.23 55.74
C SER A 7 4.50 -12.99 54.45
N LEU A 8 3.34 -12.74 53.85
CA LEU A 8 2.97 -13.21 52.53
C LEU A 8 3.65 -12.35 51.48
N GLY A 9 4.66 -12.89 50.83
CA GLY A 9 5.30 -12.25 49.65
C GLY A 9 4.42 -12.41 48.41
N VAL A 10 3.87 -11.32 47.93
CA VAL A 10 3.16 -11.28 46.64
C VAL A 10 4.18 -11.20 45.52
N THR A 11 4.37 -12.31 44.81
CA THR A 11 5.22 -12.38 43.64
C THR A 11 4.41 -11.85 42.45
N THR A 12 4.65 -10.62 42.01
CA THR A 12 4.09 -10.09 40.78
C THR A 12 4.81 -10.71 39.57
N ALA A 13 4.17 -11.68 38.92
CA ALA A 13 4.62 -12.21 37.65
C ALA A 13 4.52 -11.08 36.58
N ARG A 14 5.67 -10.58 36.16
CA ARG A 14 5.73 -9.71 34.95
C ARG A 14 5.36 -10.56 33.73
N VAL A 15 4.17 -10.32 33.17
CA VAL A 15 3.79 -10.82 31.85
C VAL A 15 4.77 -10.19 30.85
N ARG A 16 5.73 -10.96 30.39
CA ARG A 16 6.53 -10.59 29.22
C ARG A 16 5.58 -10.52 28.02
N ALA A 17 5.37 -9.32 27.47
CA ALA A 17 4.75 -9.19 26.16
C ALA A 17 5.58 -10.02 25.17
N SER A 18 4.96 -11.03 24.58
CA SER A 18 5.58 -11.84 23.54
C SER A 18 5.91 -10.92 22.35
N GLN A 19 7.19 -10.85 21.98
CA GLN A 19 7.57 -10.19 20.73
C GLN A 19 6.81 -10.87 19.57
N PRO A 20 6.26 -10.10 18.63
CA PRO A 20 5.60 -10.69 17.47
C PRO A 20 6.59 -11.59 16.73
N ALA A 21 6.14 -12.79 16.37
CA ALA A 21 6.96 -13.76 15.66
C ALA A 21 7.56 -13.12 14.39
N ARG A 22 8.87 -13.26 14.21
CA ARG A 22 9.51 -12.92 12.93
C ARG A 22 8.95 -13.88 11.88
N GLY A 23 8.41 -13.34 10.78
CA GLY A 23 7.90 -14.16 9.68
C GLY A 23 9.01 -15.04 9.07
N ALA A 24 8.60 -16.15 8.45
CA ALA A 24 9.50 -16.94 7.63
C ALA A 24 10.08 -16.09 6.47
N PRO A 25 11.26 -16.45 5.93
CA PRO A 25 11.81 -15.77 4.76
C PRO A 25 10.77 -15.63 3.64
N GLY A 26 10.63 -14.41 3.09
CA GLY A 26 9.66 -14.11 2.02
C GLY A 26 8.21 -13.93 2.47
N SER A 27 7.91 -13.90 3.78
CA SER A 27 6.55 -13.60 4.27
C SER A 27 6.16 -12.16 3.96
N ILE A 28 4.85 -11.94 3.70
CA ILE A 28 4.26 -10.63 3.48
C ILE A 28 3.67 -10.13 4.78
N GLN A 29 3.94 -8.87 5.15
CA GLN A 29 3.40 -8.29 6.38
C GLN A 29 1.96 -7.84 6.15
N THR A 30 1.04 -8.37 6.94
CA THR A 30 -0.35 -7.88 7.05
C THR A 30 -0.57 -7.22 8.40
N VAL A 31 -1.68 -6.52 8.56
CA VAL A 31 -2.05 -5.91 9.85
C VAL A 31 -2.33 -6.95 10.96
N LEU A 32 -2.50 -8.22 10.59
CA LEU A 32 -2.64 -9.35 11.52
C LEU A 32 -1.32 -10.10 11.77
N GLY A 33 -0.25 -9.67 11.14
CA GLY A 33 1.06 -10.32 11.22
C GLY A 33 1.51 -10.90 9.87
N PRO A 34 2.64 -11.63 9.86
CA PRO A 34 3.20 -12.19 8.62
C PRO A 34 2.29 -13.28 8.03
N ALA A 35 2.09 -13.22 6.72
CA ALA A 35 1.33 -14.18 5.93
C ALA A 35 2.24 -14.89 4.93
N VAL A 36 1.94 -16.16 4.67
CA VAL A 36 2.60 -16.94 3.60
C VAL A 36 2.10 -16.39 2.26
N PRO A 37 2.97 -16.07 1.28
CA PRO A 37 2.57 -15.43 0.02
C PRO A 37 1.46 -16.19 -0.74
N GLU A 38 1.46 -17.50 -0.66
CA GLU A 38 0.46 -18.36 -1.31
C GLU A 38 -0.96 -18.19 -0.76
N THR A 39 -1.11 -17.62 0.44
CA THR A 39 -2.40 -17.42 1.10
C THR A 39 -3.08 -16.10 0.73
N LEU A 40 -2.40 -15.19 0.01
CA LEU A 40 -2.96 -13.88 -0.32
C LEU A 40 -4.21 -13.95 -1.22
N GLY A 41 -4.30 -14.94 -2.13
CA GLY A 41 -5.43 -15.09 -3.03
C GLY A 41 -5.66 -13.87 -3.94
N PRO A 42 -6.89 -13.70 -4.46
CA PRO A 42 -7.25 -12.50 -5.22
C PRO A 42 -7.05 -11.23 -4.38
N THR A 43 -6.30 -10.28 -4.95
CA THR A 43 -5.79 -9.10 -4.27
C THR A 43 -6.17 -7.83 -5.01
N LEU A 44 -6.73 -6.86 -4.28
CA LEU A 44 -6.83 -5.47 -4.72
C LEU A 44 -5.57 -4.74 -4.23
N ILE A 45 -4.74 -4.32 -5.17
CA ILE A 45 -3.40 -3.85 -4.89
C ILE A 45 -3.32 -2.37 -4.50
N HIS A 46 -4.40 -1.61 -4.68
CA HIS A 46 -4.45 -0.18 -4.40
C HIS A 46 -5.86 0.28 -4.02
N GLU A 47 -6.11 0.39 -2.73
CA GLU A 47 -7.38 0.86 -2.19
C GLU A 47 -7.17 1.73 -0.95
N HIS A 48 -8.23 2.42 -0.52
CA HIS A 48 -8.24 3.29 0.64
C HIS A 48 -9.43 3.01 1.55
N LEU A 49 -9.22 2.94 2.86
CA LEU A 49 -10.29 2.78 3.84
C LEU A 49 -10.62 4.09 4.55
N LEU A 50 -9.61 4.90 4.80
CA LEU A 50 -9.72 6.20 5.46
C LEU A 50 -8.74 7.19 4.83
N VAL A 51 -9.21 8.42 4.55
CA VAL A 51 -8.35 9.52 4.08
C VAL A 51 -8.70 10.82 4.80
N ASP A 52 -7.68 11.62 5.11
CA ASP A 52 -7.83 12.98 5.65
C ASP A 52 -7.02 13.96 4.79
N PHE A 53 -7.70 14.63 3.89
CA PHE A 53 -7.10 15.60 2.98
C PHE A 53 -6.81 16.97 3.58
N VAL A 54 -6.84 17.10 4.91
CA VAL A 54 -6.58 18.38 5.57
C VAL A 54 -5.13 18.84 5.41
N GLY A 55 -4.18 17.91 5.24
CA GLY A 55 -2.75 18.16 5.09
C GLY A 55 -1.94 17.81 6.34
N ALA A 56 -0.63 17.58 6.14
CA ALA A 56 0.26 17.06 7.18
C ALA A 56 0.35 17.93 8.45
N ALA A 57 0.16 19.24 8.32
CA ALA A 57 0.22 20.16 9.46
C ALA A 57 -0.93 19.99 10.46
N THR A 58 -2.05 19.41 10.04
CA THR A 58 -3.32 19.39 10.81
C THR A 58 -3.84 17.98 11.05
N VAL A 59 -3.47 17.00 10.22
CA VAL A 59 -3.96 15.63 10.30
C VAL A 59 -3.72 15.03 11.69
N SER A 60 -4.76 14.41 12.26
CA SER A 60 -4.66 13.72 13.55
C SER A 60 -5.80 12.73 13.72
N ARG A 61 -5.61 11.74 14.60
CA ARG A 61 -6.64 10.74 14.93
C ARG A 61 -7.85 11.31 15.68
N SER A 62 -7.73 12.51 16.26
CA SER A 62 -8.85 13.18 16.93
C SER A 62 -9.85 13.84 15.96
N ARG A 63 -9.56 13.83 14.66
CA ARG A 63 -10.41 14.44 13.63
C ARG A 63 -11.56 13.54 13.16
N TYR A 64 -11.55 12.27 13.50
CA TYR A 64 -12.59 11.31 13.14
C TYR A 64 -12.90 10.35 14.29
N ASP A 65 -14.07 9.74 14.22
CA ASP A 65 -14.50 8.65 15.09
C ASP A 65 -14.19 7.31 14.41
N GLY A 66 -13.26 6.54 14.97
CA GLY A 66 -12.85 5.25 14.43
C GLY A 66 -13.99 4.22 14.38
N ASP A 67 -15.00 4.30 15.23
CA ASP A 67 -16.16 3.40 15.19
C ASP A 67 -17.10 3.75 14.04
N GLN A 68 -17.26 5.03 13.72
CA GLN A 68 -18.00 5.47 12.53
C GLN A 68 -17.30 5.03 11.24
N VAL A 69 -15.96 5.19 11.16
CA VAL A 69 -15.19 4.71 10.01
C VAL A 69 -15.33 3.19 9.87
N PHE A 70 -15.19 2.46 10.97
CA PHE A 70 -15.35 1.02 11.00
C PHE A 70 -16.74 0.59 10.49
N ALA A 71 -17.80 1.17 11.04
CA ALA A 71 -19.19 0.86 10.65
C ALA A 71 -19.45 1.18 9.17
N ARG A 72 -18.81 2.24 8.62
CA ARG A 72 -18.96 2.62 7.22
C ARG A 72 -18.20 1.69 6.26
N ALA A 73 -16.95 1.33 6.59
CA ALA A 73 -16.07 0.58 5.69
C ALA A 73 -16.32 -0.94 5.70
N LEU A 74 -16.71 -1.52 6.85
CA LEU A 74 -16.87 -2.95 7.02
C LEU A 74 -17.81 -3.60 5.98
N PRO A 75 -19.02 -3.09 5.72
CA PRO A 75 -19.92 -3.71 4.74
C PRO A 75 -19.34 -3.80 3.32
N PHE A 76 -18.50 -2.84 2.92
CA PHE A 76 -17.84 -2.85 1.60
C PHE A 76 -16.74 -3.93 1.52
N LEU A 77 -16.00 -4.13 2.61
CA LEU A 77 -15.03 -5.24 2.69
C LEU A 77 -15.72 -6.60 2.67
N GLU A 78 -16.83 -6.76 3.40
CA GLU A 78 -17.62 -7.98 3.41
C GLU A 78 -18.23 -8.29 2.03
N GLN A 79 -18.74 -7.28 1.32
CA GLN A 79 -19.23 -7.42 -0.05
C GLN A 79 -18.11 -7.86 -1.01
N ALA A 80 -16.94 -7.22 -0.95
CA ALA A 80 -15.81 -7.62 -1.76
C ALA A 80 -15.31 -9.03 -1.41
N ARG A 81 -15.30 -9.38 -0.13
CA ARG A 81 -14.96 -10.73 0.34
C ARG A 81 -15.91 -11.78 -0.24
N ALA A 82 -17.22 -11.50 -0.26
CA ALA A 82 -18.22 -12.37 -0.86
C ALA A 82 -18.03 -12.56 -2.37
N GLN A 83 -17.42 -11.59 -3.07
CA GLN A 83 -17.05 -11.67 -4.49
C GLN A 83 -15.68 -12.36 -4.72
N GLY A 84 -15.01 -12.80 -3.68
CA GLY A 84 -13.77 -13.55 -3.77
C GLY A 84 -12.50 -12.77 -3.43
N LEU A 85 -12.59 -11.53 -2.93
CA LEU A 85 -11.44 -10.79 -2.41
C LEU A 85 -10.84 -11.52 -1.20
N HIS A 86 -9.51 -11.71 -1.21
CA HIS A 86 -8.77 -12.24 -0.08
C HIS A 86 -7.88 -11.21 0.58
N THR A 87 -7.24 -10.36 -0.22
CA THR A 87 -6.29 -9.36 0.29
C THR A 87 -6.60 -7.98 -0.28
N LEU A 88 -6.49 -6.95 0.56
CA LEU A 88 -6.59 -5.55 0.20
C LEU A 88 -5.30 -4.84 0.62
N VAL A 89 -4.68 -4.11 -0.32
CA VAL A 89 -3.51 -3.28 -0.06
C VAL A 89 -4.00 -1.85 0.16
N GLU A 90 -3.86 -1.41 1.40
CA GLU A 90 -4.33 -0.10 1.85
C GLU A 90 -3.22 0.93 1.65
N CYS A 91 -3.45 1.88 0.74
CA CYS A 91 -2.44 2.78 0.21
C CYS A 91 -2.40 4.16 0.87
N THR A 92 -3.18 4.42 1.93
CA THR A 92 -3.15 5.70 2.64
C THR A 92 -1.87 5.85 3.44
N PRO A 93 -0.98 6.83 3.14
CA PRO A 93 0.26 7.03 3.87
C PRO A 93 0.05 7.78 5.19
N ALA A 94 1.11 7.86 6.00
CA ALA A 94 1.08 8.35 7.37
C ALA A 94 0.36 9.70 7.56
N TRP A 95 0.70 10.71 6.79
CA TRP A 95 0.19 12.08 6.95
C TRP A 95 -1.07 12.38 6.13
N LEU A 96 -1.72 11.31 5.64
CA LEU A 96 -2.96 11.39 4.86
C LEU A 96 -4.10 10.57 5.52
N GLY A 97 -3.87 10.03 6.72
CA GLY A 97 -4.90 9.35 7.49
C GLY A 97 -4.65 7.87 7.81
N ARG A 98 -3.47 7.32 7.55
CA ARG A 98 -3.12 5.93 7.90
C ARG A 98 -3.45 5.61 9.36
N ASP A 99 -4.27 4.56 9.60
CA ASP A 99 -4.63 4.06 10.93
C ASP A 99 -4.48 2.54 11.06
N PRO A 100 -3.30 2.05 11.42
CA PRO A 100 -3.05 0.61 11.52
C PRO A 100 -3.95 -0.12 12.51
N ALA A 101 -4.36 0.52 13.60
CA ALA A 101 -5.24 -0.08 14.60
C ALA A 101 -6.66 -0.30 14.04
N LEU A 102 -7.19 0.67 13.31
CA LEU A 102 -8.47 0.56 12.61
C LEU A 102 -8.41 -0.52 11.52
N LEU A 103 -7.33 -0.55 10.74
CA LEU A 103 -7.12 -1.56 9.69
C LEU A 103 -7.10 -2.97 10.27
N ARG A 104 -6.46 -3.18 11.43
CA ARG A 104 -6.48 -4.47 12.15
C ARG A 104 -7.89 -4.88 12.53
N ARG A 105 -8.68 -3.96 13.08
CA ARG A 105 -10.09 -4.22 13.45
C ARG A 105 -10.92 -4.62 12.22
N LEU A 106 -10.80 -3.89 11.13
CA LEU A 106 -11.49 -4.16 9.86
C LEU A 106 -11.08 -5.51 9.27
N SER A 107 -9.79 -5.83 9.28
CA SER A 107 -9.27 -7.12 8.80
C SER A 107 -9.81 -8.30 9.62
N GLN A 108 -9.85 -8.17 10.95
CA GLN A 108 -10.41 -9.20 11.85
C GLN A 108 -11.90 -9.43 11.62
N ALA A 109 -12.67 -8.37 11.42
CA ALA A 109 -14.11 -8.45 11.24
C ALA A 109 -14.52 -8.97 9.87
N SER A 110 -13.88 -8.48 8.79
CA SER A 110 -14.22 -8.83 7.41
C SER A 110 -13.63 -10.16 6.94
N GLY A 111 -12.58 -10.66 7.60
CA GLY A 111 -11.79 -11.79 7.11
C GLY A 111 -10.97 -11.49 5.85
N VAL A 112 -10.83 -10.20 5.46
CA VAL A 112 -9.93 -9.76 4.39
C VAL A 112 -8.57 -9.46 4.99
N ALA A 113 -7.49 -10.05 4.47
CA ALA A 113 -6.14 -9.68 4.84
C ALA A 113 -5.86 -8.25 4.37
N ILE A 114 -5.37 -7.38 5.25
CA ILE A 114 -5.04 -6.00 4.89
C ILE A 114 -3.53 -5.80 5.01
N VAL A 115 -2.91 -5.23 3.97
CA VAL A 115 -1.51 -4.83 3.93
C VAL A 115 -1.44 -3.31 4.03
N THR A 116 -0.68 -2.78 4.99
CA THR A 116 -0.47 -1.34 5.17
C THR A 116 0.96 -0.94 4.81
N ASN A 117 1.25 0.34 4.81
CA ASN A 117 2.47 0.92 4.26
C ASN A 117 3.27 1.77 5.25
N THR A 118 4.48 2.14 4.85
CA THR A 118 5.27 3.26 5.38
C THR A 118 5.63 4.22 4.25
N GLY A 119 6.13 5.41 4.56
CA GLY A 119 6.49 6.41 3.56
C GLY A 119 5.72 7.71 3.70
N PHE A 120 6.09 8.71 2.88
CA PHE A 120 5.43 10.02 2.84
C PHE A 120 5.00 10.36 1.43
N TYR A 121 3.88 11.04 1.30
CA TYR A 121 3.26 11.40 0.04
C TYR A 121 3.64 12.83 -0.36
N GLY A 122 4.47 12.99 -1.39
CA GLY A 122 4.96 14.28 -1.88
C GLY A 122 4.10 14.92 -2.97
N ALA A 123 3.20 14.17 -3.61
CA ALA A 123 2.31 14.76 -4.61
C ALA A 123 1.29 15.74 -3.99
N ALA A 124 0.55 16.44 -4.84
CA ALA A 124 -0.40 17.49 -4.48
C ALA A 124 0.28 18.70 -3.79
N ASP A 125 1.34 19.21 -4.43
CA ASP A 125 2.12 20.36 -3.97
C ASP A 125 2.63 20.19 -2.53
N ASP A 126 3.16 19.00 -2.22
CA ASP A 126 3.75 18.65 -0.92
C ASP A 126 2.81 18.76 0.30
N LYS A 127 1.52 18.94 0.09
CA LYS A 127 0.52 19.19 1.14
C LYS A 127 0.57 18.16 2.29
N PHE A 128 0.99 16.94 1.98
CA PHE A 128 1.02 15.82 2.92
C PHE A 128 2.44 15.47 3.38
N VAL A 129 3.42 16.33 3.08
CA VAL A 129 4.79 16.18 3.56
C VAL A 129 4.93 16.85 4.92
N PRO A 130 5.33 16.12 5.98
CA PRO A 130 5.47 16.73 7.30
C PRO A 130 6.69 17.69 7.37
N ALA A 131 6.57 18.74 8.17
CA ALA A 131 7.58 19.80 8.27
C ALA A 131 9.01 19.30 8.59
N HIS A 132 9.15 18.19 9.33
CA HIS A 132 10.45 17.61 9.64
C HIS A 132 11.15 17.03 8.39
N ALA A 133 10.39 16.57 7.38
CA ALA A 133 10.96 16.02 6.16
C ALA A 133 11.80 17.03 5.37
N TYR A 134 11.48 18.32 5.48
CA TYR A 134 12.29 19.37 4.84
C TYR A 134 13.64 19.58 5.51
N LYS A 135 13.72 19.31 6.82
CA LYS A 135 14.93 19.50 7.64
C LYS A 135 15.86 18.30 7.65
N GLN A 136 15.29 17.12 7.50
CA GLN A 136 16.02 15.85 7.51
C GLN A 136 16.62 15.53 6.13
N SER A 137 17.75 14.83 6.14
CA SER A 137 18.33 14.20 4.95
C SER A 137 17.48 12.99 4.53
N ALA A 138 17.69 12.48 3.30
CA ALA A 138 17.04 11.25 2.84
C ALA A 138 17.38 10.04 3.72
N VAL A 139 18.60 9.96 4.23
CA VAL A 139 19.03 8.90 5.17
C VAL A 139 18.27 8.99 6.48
N GLU A 140 18.17 10.18 7.09
CA GLU A 140 17.42 10.35 8.35
C GLU A 140 15.95 10.03 8.20
N LEU A 141 15.31 10.39 7.07
CA LEU A 141 13.92 9.98 6.76
C LEU A 141 13.79 8.47 6.67
N SER A 142 14.73 7.81 5.99
CA SER A 142 14.70 6.36 5.83
C SER A 142 14.80 5.61 7.16
N LEU A 143 15.49 6.14 8.16
CA LEU A 143 15.59 5.50 9.48
C LEU A 143 14.21 5.32 10.13
N GLY A 144 13.34 6.33 10.08
CA GLY A 144 11.98 6.22 10.60
C GLY A 144 11.14 5.14 9.90
N TRP A 145 11.27 5.03 8.57
CA TRP A 145 10.56 4.00 7.79
C TRP A 145 11.13 2.60 8.03
N ILE A 146 12.45 2.49 8.23
CA ILE A 146 13.12 1.24 8.61
C ILE A 146 12.70 0.81 10.02
N ASP A 147 12.57 1.75 10.96
CA ASP A 147 12.11 1.45 12.32
C ASP A 147 10.65 0.96 12.32
N GLU A 148 9.75 1.58 11.53
CA GLU A 148 8.39 1.06 11.34
C GLU A 148 8.39 -0.38 10.78
N ALA A 149 9.29 -0.69 9.83
CA ALA A 149 9.40 -2.03 9.26
C ALA A 149 9.94 -3.06 10.25
N LYS A 150 10.79 -2.66 11.20
CA LYS A 150 11.39 -3.55 12.23
C LYS A 150 10.50 -3.71 13.44
N ASP A 151 10.04 -2.59 13.99
CA ASP A 151 9.44 -2.54 15.33
C ASP A 151 7.92 -2.35 15.29
N GLY A 152 7.38 -1.95 14.12
CA GLY A 152 5.98 -1.69 13.88
C GLY A 152 5.62 -0.21 13.96
N ILE A 153 4.55 0.13 13.24
CA ILE A 153 4.04 1.48 13.06
C ILE A 153 3.47 1.99 14.40
N GLU A 154 3.94 3.14 14.86
CA GLU A 154 3.36 3.88 16.01
C GLU A 154 3.15 3.03 17.28
N GLY A 155 4.04 2.09 17.55
CA GLY A 155 3.97 1.21 18.73
C GLY A 155 2.87 0.15 18.67
N THR A 156 2.17 -0.03 17.57
CA THR A 156 1.10 -1.04 17.40
C THR A 156 1.62 -2.46 17.22
N GLY A 157 2.91 -2.61 16.88
CA GLY A 157 3.51 -3.87 16.44
C GLY A 157 3.08 -4.30 15.03
N ILE A 158 2.25 -3.53 14.33
CA ILE A 158 1.87 -3.76 12.92
C ILE A 158 3.00 -3.25 12.04
N ARG A 159 3.54 -4.12 11.18
CA ARG A 159 4.61 -3.77 10.24
C ARG A 159 4.07 -3.45 8.85
N PRO A 160 4.65 -2.48 8.12
CA PRO A 160 4.27 -2.22 6.74
C PRO A 160 4.67 -3.39 5.82
N GLY A 161 3.86 -3.68 4.79
CA GLY A 161 4.18 -4.64 3.75
C GLY A 161 4.84 -4.02 2.52
N PHE A 162 4.79 -2.68 2.38
CA PHE A 162 5.37 -1.92 1.28
C PHE A 162 5.62 -0.47 1.69
N MET A 163 6.25 0.31 0.81
CA MET A 163 6.35 1.76 0.95
C MET A 163 5.35 2.45 0.03
N LYS A 164 4.63 3.46 0.53
CA LYS A 164 3.82 4.38 -0.28
C LYS A 164 4.43 5.77 -0.22
N ILE A 165 4.93 6.22 -1.38
CA ILE A 165 5.36 7.59 -1.59
C ILE A 165 4.53 8.23 -2.70
N GLY A 166 4.79 9.50 -3.01
CA GLY A 166 4.15 10.18 -4.14
C GLY A 166 5.02 11.31 -4.64
N VAL A 167 4.90 11.60 -5.93
CA VAL A 167 5.54 12.74 -6.61
C VAL A 167 4.55 13.39 -7.56
N ASP A 168 4.70 14.69 -7.78
CA ASP A 168 3.90 15.43 -8.76
C ASP A 168 4.32 15.10 -10.21
N ALA A 169 3.56 15.61 -11.19
CA ALA A 169 3.86 15.46 -12.60
C ALA A 169 5.12 16.24 -13.02
N GLY A 170 5.81 15.75 -14.03
CA GLY A 170 6.97 16.40 -14.63
C GLY A 170 8.29 16.09 -13.93
N ARG A 171 9.12 17.12 -13.73
CA ARG A 171 10.43 16.95 -13.09
C ARG A 171 10.25 16.81 -11.58
N LEU A 172 11.01 15.89 -10.98
CA LEU A 172 11.04 15.77 -9.52
C LEU A 172 11.52 17.07 -8.88
N SER A 173 10.75 17.56 -7.93
CA SER A 173 11.20 18.63 -7.02
C SER A 173 12.32 18.14 -6.10
N ASP A 174 12.94 19.03 -5.35
CA ASP A 174 13.98 18.64 -4.39
C ASP A 174 13.44 17.71 -3.30
N ILE A 175 12.20 17.95 -2.85
CA ILE A 175 11.59 17.11 -1.83
C ILE A 175 11.14 15.77 -2.42
N ASP A 176 10.57 15.72 -3.64
CA ASP A 176 10.26 14.47 -4.33
C ASP A 176 11.50 13.61 -4.49
N ALA A 177 12.58 14.19 -5.02
CA ALA A 177 13.84 13.48 -5.17
C ALA A 177 14.39 12.98 -3.83
N LYS A 178 14.19 13.75 -2.73
CA LYS A 178 14.56 13.33 -1.37
C LYS A 178 13.72 12.14 -0.91
N LEU A 179 12.41 12.16 -1.11
CA LEU A 179 11.52 11.03 -0.74
C LEU A 179 11.87 9.76 -1.54
N VAL A 180 12.16 9.88 -2.83
CA VAL A 180 12.61 8.74 -3.66
C VAL A 180 13.95 8.18 -3.14
N ARG A 181 14.90 9.04 -2.74
CA ARG A 181 16.18 8.59 -2.14
C ARG A 181 15.97 7.91 -0.78
N ALA A 182 15.08 8.44 0.06
CA ALA A 182 14.72 7.81 1.33
C ALA A 182 14.08 6.43 1.12
N ALA A 183 13.21 6.31 0.12
CA ALA A 183 12.63 5.03 -0.27
C ALA A 183 13.69 4.03 -0.79
N ALA A 184 14.70 4.50 -1.54
CA ALA A 184 15.82 3.67 -1.98
C ALA A 184 16.61 3.11 -0.78
N HIS A 185 16.97 3.94 0.20
CA HIS A 185 17.67 3.51 1.42
C HIS A 185 16.82 2.53 2.24
N THR A 186 15.52 2.80 2.36
CA THR A 186 14.59 1.89 3.05
C THR A 186 14.48 0.55 2.32
N HIS A 187 14.37 0.55 0.99
CA HIS A 187 14.37 -0.67 0.19
C HIS A 187 15.63 -1.51 0.41
N GLN A 188 16.81 -0.87 0.37
CA GLN A 188 18.09 -1.55 0.59
C GLN A 188 18.17 -2.24 1.96
N ALA A 189 17.57 -1.62 3.00
CA ALA A 189 17.59 -2.15 4.35
C ALA A 189 16.51 -3.21 4.63
N THR A 190 15.36 -3.13 3.93
CA THR A 190 14.15 -3.87 4.31
C THR A 190 13.62 -4.79 3.21
N GLY A 191 13.94 -4.52 1.95
CA GLY A 191 13.38 -5.19 0.77
C GLY A 191 11.96 -4.74 0.42
N LEU A 192 11.33 -3.82 1.17
CA LEU A 192 9.99 -3.31 0.87
C LEU A 192 9.95 -2.66 -0.52
N ARG A 193 8.90 -2.93 -1.29
CA ARG A 193 8.70 -2.32 -2.61
C ARG A 193 8.24 -0.89 -2.48
N ILE A 194 8.51 -0.09 -3.51
CA ILE A 194 8.25 1.35 -3.58
C ILE A 194 7.04 1.57 -4.49
N HIS A 195 5.85 1.72 -3.92
CA HIS A 195 4.65 2.14 -4.64
C HIS A 195 4.62 3.67 -4.63
N SER A 196 4.80 4.27 -5.79
CA SER A 196 4.85 5.73 -5.93
C SER A 196 3.67 6.25 -6.74
N HIS A 197 2.79 7.03 -6.09
CA HIS A 197 1.86 7.89 -6.81
C HIS A 197 2.67 8.76 -7.76
N THR A 198 2.34 8.74 -9.03
CA THR A 198 3.16 9.40 -10.06
C THR A 198 2.26 10.11 -11.06
N GLY A 199 2.42 11.42 -11.17
CA GLY A 199 1.55 12.28 -11.94
C GLY A 199 1.56 12.02 -13.45
N ASP A 200 2.74 11.65 -14.02
CA ASP A 200 2.91 11.36 -15.45
C ASP A 200 4.12 10.45 -15.73
N GLY A 201 4.33 10.14 -17.01
CA GLY A 201 5.45 9.31 -17.45
C GLY A 201 6.82 9.98 -17.33
N VAL A 202 6.89 11.31 -17.36
CA VAL A 202 8.15 12.06 -17.15
C VAL A 202 8.64 11.82 -15.73
N ALA A 203 7.76 11.99 -14.74
CA ALA A 203 8.06 11.72 -13.34
C ALA A 203 8.39 10.24 -13.08
N ALA A 204 7.69 9.30 -13.76
CA ALA A 204 7.95 7.87 -13.62
C ALA A 204 9.37 7.51 -14.09
N ILE A 205 9.77 7.97 -15.27
CA ILE A 205 11.11 7.70 -15.80
C ILE A 205 12.19 8.38 -14.94
N ALA A 206 11.95 9.62 -14.48
CA ALA A 206 12.89 10.32 -13.59
C ALA A 206 13.11 9.57 -12.26
N GLN A 207 12.06 8.99 -11.67
CA GLN A 207 12.18 8.14 -10.48
C GLN A 207 12.98 6.86 -10.78
N LEU A 208 12.70 6.19 -11.89
CA LEU A 208 13.43 4.99 -12.30
C LEU A 208 14.92 5.27 -12.54
N ASP A 209 15.25 6.42 -13.14
CA ASP A 209 16.64 6.83 -13.38
C ASP A 209 17.35 7.14 -12.05
N LEU A 210 16.67 7.85 -11.14
CA LEU A 210 17.20 8.15 -9.82
C LEU A 210 17.43 6.88 -9.01
N LEU A 211 16.47 5.96 -8.96
CA LEU A 211 16.59 4.67 -8.28
C LEU A 211 17.73 3.84 -8.88
N GLY A 212 17.82 3.78 -10.20
CA GLY A 212 18.92 3.08 -10.90
C GLY A 212 20.29 3.66 -10.58
N SER A 213 20.42 4.99 -10.45
CA SER A 213 21.67 5.66 -10.05
C SER A 213 22.11 5.31 -8.62
N LEU A 214 21.17 4.86 -7.77
CA LEU A 214 21.40 4.40 -6.39
C LEU A 214 21.55 2.87 -6.30
N GLY A 215 21.62 2.18 -7.43
CA GLY A 215 21.78 0.71 -7.49
C GLY A 215 20.51 -0.09 -7.21
N ILE A 216 19.35 0.56 -7.22
CA ILE A 216 18.05 -0.10 -7.03
C ILE A 216 17.57 -0.69 -8.36
N GLN A 217 17.24 -1.98 -8.35
CA GLN A 217 16.67 -2.64 -9.51
C GLN A 217 15.26 -2.12 -9.79
N ALA A 218 14.91 -1.88 -11.05
CA ALA A 218 13.60 -1.34 -11.44
C ALA A 218 12.40 -2.17 -10.94
N GLY A 219 12.57 -3.47 -10.72
CA GLY A 219 11.55 -4.33 -10.12
C GLY A 219 11.16 -3.99 -8.68
N ALA A 220 11.89 -3.10 -8.02
CA ALA A 220 11.52 -2.56 -6.72
C ALA A 220 10.46 -1.46 -6.81
N PHE A 221 10.25 -0.87 -7.98
CA PHE A 221 9.42 0.30 -8.23
C PHE A 221 8.08 -0.08 -8.86
N VAL A 222 7.01 0.50 -8.32
CA VAL A 222 5.64 0.44 -8.84
C VAL A 222 5.23 1.85 -9.26
N TRP A 223 4.98 2.01 -10.55
CA TRP A 223 4.40 3.23 -11.11
C TRP A 223 2.89 3.22 -10.87
N VAL A 224 2.46 3.85 -9.80
CA VAL A 224 1.05 3.99 -9.40
C VAL A 224 0.36 5.07 -10.26
N HIS A 225 -0.90 4.86 -10.63
CA HIS A 225 -1.72 5.72 -11.51
C HIS A 225 -1.17 5.85 -12.93
N ALA A 226 -0.56 4.81 -13.44
CA ALA A 226 0.02 4.83 -14.79
C ALA A 226 -1.03 5.11 -15.90
N GLN A 227 -2.33 4.88 -15.66
CA GLN A 227 -3.41 5.22 -16.59
C GLN A 227 -3.52 6.72 -16.89
N ASN A 228 -2.94 7.60 -16.06
CA ASN A 228 -2.93 9.04 -16.31
C ASN A 228 -2.01 9.42 -17.48
N GLU A 229 -0.98 8.63 -17.76
CA GLU A 229 -0.10 8.79 -18.92
C GLU A 229 -0.81 8.29 -20.19
N LYS A 230 -0.89 9.15 -21.21
CA LYS A 230 -1.53 8.81 -22.48
C LYS A 230 -0.58 8.20 -23.51
N ASN A 231 0.72 8.44 -23.35
CA ASN A 231 1.74 7.79 -24.17
C ASN A 231 2.05 6.37 -23.63
N ARG A 232 1.39 5.38 -24.20
CA ARG A 232 1.53 3.98 -23.79
C ARG A 232 2.92 3.40 -24.01
N ASP A 233 3.76 4.01 -24.85
CA ASP A 233 5.15 3.57 -25.03
C ASP A 233 5.97 3.77 -23.76
N LEU A 234 5.62 4.72 -22.90
CA LEU A 234 6.26 4.92 -21.60
C LEU A 234 5.91 3.80 -20.62
N HIS A 235 4.67 3.27 -20.64
CA HIS A 235 4.30 2.07 -19.86
C HIS A 235 5.17 0.87 -20.27
N VAL A 236 5.29 0.66 -21.60
CA VAL A 236 6.11 -0.42 -22.16
C VAL A 236 7.59 -0.24 -21.79
N ALA A 237 8.12 0.99 -21.91
CA ALA A 237 9.50 1.30 -21.57
C ALA A 237 9.81 1.05 -20.09
N ALA A 238 8.94 1.48 -19.17
CA ALA A 238 9.08 1.23 -17.74
C ALA A 238 9.02 -0.28 -17.42
N ALA A 239 8.04 -0.99 -17.97
CA ALA A 239 7.88 -2.43 -17.77
C ALA A 239 9.06 -3.25 -18.32
N ARG A 240 9.61 -2.89 -19.48
CA ARG A 240 10.81 -3.52 -20.07
C ARG A 240 12.07 -3.30 -19.24
N ARG A 241 12.15 -2.22 -18.46
CA ARG A 241 13.20 -2.00 -17.46
C ARG A 241 13.02 -2.90 -16.23
N GLY A 242 11.82 -3.50 -16.06
CA GLY A 242 11.46 -4.37 -14.95
C GLY A 242 10.52 -3.74 -13.92
N ALA A 243 10.13 -2.47 -14.08
CA ALA A 243 9.18 -1.80 -13.20
C ALA A 243 7.78 -2.43 -13.30
N TRP A 244 6.99 -2.28 -12.24
CA TRP A 244 5.57 -2.57 -12.25
C TRP A 244 4.80 -1.36 -12.76
N VAL A 245 3.78 -1.60 -13.58
CA VAL A 245 2.88 -0.57 -14.11
C VAL A 245 1.49 -0.83 -13.55
N GLU A 246 0.98 0.11 -12.75
CA GLU A 246 -0.26 -0.05 -12.01
C GLU A 246 -1.36 0.82 -12.62
N PHE A 247 -2.42 0.16 -13.09
CA PHE A 247 -3.64 0.78 -13.60
C PHE A 247 -4.73 0.63 -12.53
N ASP A 248 -4.82 1.58 -11.64
CA ASP A 248 -5.61 1.51 -10.41
C ASP A 248 -6.87 2.38 -10.41
N GLY A 249 -7.28 2.89 -11.54
CA GLY A 249 -8.46 3.73 -11.67
C GLY A 249 -9.69 2.97 -12.21
N VAL A 250 -9.79 1.65 -12.02
CA VAL A 250 -10.91 0.86 -12.55
C VAL A 250 -12.24 1.31 -11.93
N SER A 251 -13.13 1.81 -12.76
CA SER A 251 -14.50 2.21 -12.40
C SER A 251 -15.46 1.86 -13.54
N ASP A 252 -16.75 2.07 -13.37
CA ASP A 252 -17.72 1.87 -14.45
C ASP A 252 -17.46 2.81 -15.62
N GLU A 253 -17.04 4.05 -15.35
CA GLU A 253 -16.76 5.09 -16.34
C GLU A 253 -15.45 4.83 -17.12
N SER A 254 -14.45 4.27 -16.45
CA SER A 254 -13.11 4.02 -17.02
C SER A 254 -12.89 2.59 -17.51
N LEU A 255 -13.92 1.74 -17.44
CA LEU A 255 -13.83 0.29 -17.65
C LEU A 255 -13.13 -0.07 -18.97
N ASP A 256 -13.61 0.46 -20.10
CA ASP A 256 -13.09 0.12 -21.42
C ASP A 256 -11.67 0.68 -21.66
N GLU A 257 -11.31 1.81 -21.04
CA GLU A 257 -9.95 2.33 -21.06
C GLU A 257 -8.98 1.38 -20.35
N HIS A 258 -9.32 0.94 -19.14
CA HIS A 258 -8.48 0.01 -18.38
C HIS A 258 -8.36 -1.36 -19.04
N VAL A 259 -9.44 -1.87 -19.64
CA VAL A 259 -9.39 -3.07 -20.48
C VAL A 259 -8.40 -2.88 -21.63
N SER A 260 -8.46 -1.75 -22.33
CA SER A 260 -7.55 -1.42 -23.44
C SER A 260 -6.09 -1.32 -22.99
N LEU A 261 -5.81 -0.75 -21.80
CA LEU A 261 -4.47 -0.67 -21.23
C LEU A 261 -3.90 -2.06 -20.94
N VAL A 262 -4.65 -2.92 -20.27
CA VAL A 262 -4.24 -4.31 -20.00
C VAL A 262 -3.98 -5.09 -21.28
N LEU A 263 -4.87 -4.99 -22.27
CA LEU A 263 -4.70 -5.68 -23.55
C LEU A 263 -3.49 -5.16 -24.35
N HIS A 264 -3.19 -3.87 -24.24
CA HIS A 264 -1.97 -3.29 -24.83
C HIS A 264 -0.72 -3.90 -24.22
N MET A 265 -0.61 -3.95 -22.88
CA MET A 265 0.54 -4.55 -22.20
C MET A 265 0.65 -6.05 -22.46
N ARG A 266 -0.50 -6.77 -22.52
CA ARG A 266 -0.56 -8.18 -22.94
C ARG A 266 0.03 -8.40 -24.32
N ALA A 267 -0.36 -7.57 -25.30
CA ALA A 267 0.13 -7.65 -26.68
C ALA A 267 1.66 -7.39 -26.79
N GLN A 268 2.24 -6.66 -25.82
CA GLN A 268 3.68 -6.44 -25.69
C GLN A 268 4.42 -7.57 -24.95
N GLY A 269 3.71 -8.61 -24.47
CA GLY A 269 4.26 -9.68 -23.67
C GLY A 269 4.67 -9.26 -22.25
N LEU A 270 4.04 -8.22 -21.70
CA LEU A 270 4.39 -7.57 -20.43
C LEU A 270 3.27 -7.67 -19.38
N LEU A 271 2.38 -8.65 -19.51
CA LEU A 271 1.28 -8.84 -18.56
C LEU A 271 1.79 -9.16 -17.15
N ASP A 272 2.97 -9.77 -17.05
CA ASP A 272 3.68 -10.08 -15.79
C ASP A 272 4.24 -8.84 -15.06
N ARG A 273 4.04 -7.64 -15.61
CA ARG A 273 4.42 -6.34 -15.02
C ARG A 273 3.22 -5.43 -14.78
N VAL A 274 2.01 -5.93 -14.96
CA VAL A 274 0.78 -5.15 -14.81
C VAL A 274 0.13 -5.43 -13.46
N LEU A 275 -0.28 -4.37 -12.78
CA LEU A 275 -1.12 -4.40 -11.59
C LEU A 275 -2.43 -3.66 -11.91
N VAL A 276 -3.54 -4.08 -11.29
CA VAL A 276 -4.86 -3.47 -11.50
C VAL A 276 -5.61 -3.32 -10.18
N SER A 277 -6.27 -2.18 -9.97
CA SER A 277 -7.09 -1.90 -8.79
C SER A 277 -8.11 -0.78 -9.09
N HIS A 278 -8.78 -0.24 -8.04
CA HIS A 278 -9.81 0.77 -8.22
C HIS A 278 -9.39 2.16 -7.74
N ASP A 279 -8.44 2.24 -6.79
CA ASP A 279 -8.21 3.45 -5.99
C ASP A 279 -9.54 3.93 -5.35
N ALA A 280 -10.26 3.00 -4.75
CA ALA A 280 -11.61 3.18 -4.24
C ALA A 280 -11.68 3.12 -2.69
N GLY A 281 -12.90 3.10 -2.17
CA GLY A 281 -13.20 3.23 -0.75
C GLY A 281 -13.39 4.69 -0.38
N TRP A 282 -12.50 5.21 0.46
CA TRP A 282 -12.38 6.62 0.80
C TRP A 282 -13.44 7.12 1.80
N TYR A 283 -13.32 6.71 3.07
CA TYR A 283 -13.97 7.49 4.12
C TYR A 283 -13.25 8.84 4.23
N HIS A 284 -13.89 9.92 3.80
CA HIS A 284 -13.35 11.28 3.83
C HIS A 284 -13.55 11.91 5.20
N VAL A 285 -12.48 12.11 5.95
CA VAL A 285 -12.52 12.83 7.21
C VAL A 285 -12.95 14.28 6.98
N GLY A 286 -13.95 14.73 7.77
CA GLY A 286 -14.53 16.08 7.65
C GLY A 286 -15.75 16.17 6.76
N GLU A 287 -16.09 15.13 6.01
CA GLU A 287 -17.35 15.07 5.27
C GLU A 287 -18.46 14.36 6.09
N PRO A 288 -19.73 14.76 5.92
CA PRO A 288 -20.84 14.09 6.59
C PRO A 288 -20.85 12.58 6.29
N ASN A 289 -20.85 11.75 7.33
CA ASN A 289 -20.80 10.28 7.24
C ASN A 289 -19.62 9.74 6.41
N GLY A 290 -18.52 10.50 6.29
CA GLY A 290 -17.35 10.14 5.52
C GLY A 290 -17.52 10.25 4.00
N GLY A 291 -18.50 11.03 3.54
CA GLY A 291 -18.74 11.27 2.12
C GLY A 291 -19.21 10.04 1.35
N THR A 292 -18.90 10.02 0.05
CA THR A 292 -19.21 8.89 -0.84
C THR A 292 -18.13 7.84 -0.73
N PHE A 293 -18.45 6.72 -0.09
CA PHE A 293 -17.56 5.55 -0.04
C PHE A 293 -17.76 4.69 -1.30
N ARG A 294 -16.73 4.53 -2.13
CA ARG A 294 -16.81 3.76 -3.39
C ARG A 294 -16.64 2.25 -3.14
N PRO A 295 -17.44 1.38 -3.78
CA PRO A 295 -17.35 -0.07 -3.58
C PRO A 295 -16.06 -0.67 -4.17
N PHE A 296 -15.66 -1.83 -3.64
CA PHE A 296 -14.51 -2.61 -4.10
C PHE A 296 -14.91 -3.76 -5.04
N THR A 297 -16.14 -3.80 -5.54
CA THR A 297 -16.68 -4.96 -6.26
C THR A 297 -16.57 -4.85 -7.78
N THR A 298 -16.35 -3.64 -8.34
CA THR A 298 -16.30 -3.41 -9.80
C THR A 298 -15.26 -4.32 -10.49
N MET A 299 -14.13 -4.63 -9.84
CA MET A 299 -13.13 -5.57 -10.34
C MET A 299 -13.77 -6.92 -10.68
N PHE A 300 -14.51 -7.50 -9.75
CA PHE A 300 -15.06 -8.84 -9.85
C PHE A 300 -16.33 -8.89 -10.68
N GLU A 301 -17.20 -7.86 -10.56
CA GLU A 301 -18.52 -7.83 -11.19
C GLU A 301 -18.47 -7.35 -12.64
N ARG A 302 -17.51 -6.49 -13.00
CA ARG A 302 -17.48 -5.79 -14.28
C ARG A 302 -16.17 -5.99 -15.04
N PHE A 303 -15.02 -5.67 -14.41
CA PHE A 303 -13.73 -5.61 -15.09
C PHE A 303 -13.21 -6.97 -15.53
N LEU A 304 -13.10 -7.93 -14.63
CA LEU A 304 -12.65 -9.29 -14.98
C LEU A 304 -13.60 -9.98 -15.98
N PRO A 305 -14.94 -9.92 -15.81
CA PRO A 305 -15.85 -10.42 -16.84
C PRO A 305 -15.69 -9.74 -18.21
N ARG A 306 -15.36 -8.45 -18.23
CA ARG A 306 -15.11 -7.70 -19.49
C ARG A 306 -13.81 -8.17 -20.16
N LEU A 307 -12.73 -8.36 -19.40
CA LEU A 307 -11.46 -8.91 -19.88
C LEU A 307 -11.63 -10.33 -20.44
N ARG A 308 -12.37 -11.21 -19.76
CA ARG A 308 -12.68 -12.56 -20.27
C ARG A 308 -13.38 -12.53 -21.64
N ARG A 309 -14.31 -11.59 -21.84
CA ARG A 309 -14.99 -11.40 -23.13
C ARG A 309 -14.06 -10.94 -24.26
N THR A 310 -12.91 -10.34 -23.94
CA THR A 310 -11.88 -9.99 -24.91
C THR A 310 -10.87 -11.11 -25.17
N GLY A 311 -11.06 -12.30 -24.58
CA GLY A 311 -10.20 -13.46 -24.76
C GLY A 311 -9.03 -13.56 -23.78
N LEU A 312 -9.11 -12.86 -22.64
CA LEU A 312 -8.17 -13.10 -21.53
C LEU A 312 -8.44 -14.49 -20.95
N SER A 313 -7.40 -15.32 -20.85
CA SER A 313 -7.51 -16.67 -20.27
C SER A 313 -7.61 -16.62 -18.74
N ALA A 314 -8.10 -17.70 -18.13
CA ALA A 314 -8.15 -17.83 -16.67
C ALA A 314 -6.74 -17.75 -16.02
N ALA A 315 -5.71 -18.22 -16.71
CA ALA A 315 -4.32 -18.10 -16.23
C ALA A 315 -3.84 -16.65 -16.23
N GLU A 316 -4.13 -15.88 -17.28
CA GLU A 316 -3.78 -14.45 -17.35
C GLU A 316 -4.58 -13.62 -16.35
N GLU A 317 -5.85 -13.94 -16.12
CA GLU A 317 -6.64 -13.32 -15.05
C GLU A 317 -6.03 -13.60 -13.68
N ARG A 318 -5.70 -14.86 -13.38
CA ARG A 318 -5.02 -15.23 -12.15
C ARG A 318 -3.69 -14.46 -12.00
N GLN A 319 -2.95 -14.30 -13.10
CA GLN A 319 -1.71 -13.53 -13.12
C GLN A 319 -1.96 -12.09 -12.65
N LEU A 320 -2.99 -11.41 -13.16
CA LEU A 320 -3.29 -10.01 -12.82
C LEU A 320 -3.70 -9.80 -11.36
N ILE A 321 -4.53 -10.70 -10.79
CA ILE A 321 -5.14 -10.45 -9.47
C ILE A 321 -4.57 -11.33 -8.34
N VAL A 322 -3.70 -12.30 -8.65
CA VAL A 322 -3.07 -13.18 -7.64
C VAL A 322 -1.55 -13.15 -7.75
N ASP A 323 -1.02 -13.54 -8.92
CA ASP A 323 0.42 -13.83 -9.01
C ASP A 323 1.26 -12.56 -9.07
N ASN A 324 0.85 -11.53 -9.82
CA ASN A 324 1.53 -10.24 -9.87
C ASN A 324 1.46 -9.50 -8.52
N PRO A 325 0.28 -9.33 -7.87
CA PRO A 325 0.21 -8.75 -6.52
C PRO A 325 1.07 -9.49 -5.51
N ARG A 326 1.08 -10.82 -5.54
CA ARG A 326 1.94 -11.63 -4.68
C ARG A 326 3.42 -11.34 -4.94
N ALA A 327 3.83 -11.31 -6.20
CA ALA A 327 5.23 -11.12 -6.59
C ALA A 327 5.76 -9.72 -6.19
N VAL A 328 4.93 -8.68 -6.29
CA VAL A 328 5.32 -7.32 -5.91
C VAL A 328 5.34 -7.12 -4.38
N LEU A 329 4.50 -7.82 -3.62
CA LEU A 329 4.43 -7.68 -2.16
C LEU A 329 5.48 -8.51 -1.41
N VAL A 330 6.07 -9.52 -2.04
CA VAL A 330 7.18 -10.29 -1.43
C VAL A 330 8.41 -9.39 -1.33
N PRO A 331 8.97 -9.17 -0.13
CA PRO A 331 10.18 -8.39 0.03
C PRO A 331 11.36 -8.97 -0.75
N ALA A 332 12.21 -8.11 -1.29
CA ALA A 332 13.41 -8.55 -2.00
C ALA A 332 14.49 -9.11 -1.05
N VAL A 333 14.46 -8.68 0.21
CA VAL A 333 15.38 -9.11 1.28
C VAL A 333 14.56 -9.49 2.50
N THR A 334 15.02 -10.46 3.26
CA THR A 334 14.39 -10.82 4.54
C THR A 334 14.99 -9.99 5.67
N LEU A 335 14.15 -9.33 6.47
CA LEU A 335 14.54 -8.60 7.69
C LEU A 335 14.94 -9.55 8.83
#